data_bf36fc8138dc3e02ab0acbe5457c3e59
#
_entry.id   bf36fc8138dc3e02ab0acbe5457c3e59
#
_cell.length_a   1.000
_cell.length_b   1.000
_cell.length_c   1.000
_cell.angle_alpha   90.00
_cell.angle_beta   90.00
_cell.angle_gamma   90.00
#
_symmetry.space_group_name_H-M   'P 1'
#
loop_
_entity.id
_entity.type
_entity.pdbx_description
1 polymer ?
#
loop_
_entity_poly.entity_id
_entity_poly.type
_entity_poly.pdbx_seq_one_letter_code
_entity_poly.pdbx_strand_id
1 'polypeptide(L)'
;MEISFRQENRMRNGWLLLSGGVSALFCSLRYEYLSAGLTVFIFVCILTVAAFLDMNTRIIPDSCDIAILIVTFVSFITKPLPLSFVARVIGAVCVSVPMLLAALFRSGAFGGGDIKFMGVCGLFLGWKLTLLAATSAILCGGIYSLWLLLVKKAERKTHIAFGPFLSLGMVIALLYGTPLIKWFIS
;
A
#
# COMPACT_ATOMS: atom_id res chain seq x y z
N MET A 1 26.42 18.36 -12.18
CA MET A 1 25.10 17.82 -12.53
C MET A 1 24.73 16.57 -11.70
N GLU A 2 25.64 15.62 -11.50
CA GLU A 2 25.44 14.37 -10.72
C GLU A 2 25.21 14.59 -9.21
N ILE A 3 25.88 15.56 -8.60
CA ILE A 3 25.76 15.91 -7.18
C ILE A 3 24.37 16.52 -6.89
N SER A 4 23.87 17.39 -7.77
CA SER A 4 22.53 17.98 -7.65
C SER A 4 21.41 16.92 -7.74
N PHE A 5 21.54 15.97 -8.67
CA PHE A 5 20.59 14.87 -8.83
C PHE A 5 20.57 13.91 -7.63
N ARG A 6 21.75 13.66 -7.04
CA ARG A 6 21.88 12.86 -5.81
C ARG A 6 21.26 13.56 -4.60
N GLN A 7 21.41 14.87 -4.51
CA GLN A 7 20.88 15.67 -3.42
C GLN A 7 19.34 15.79 -3.50
N GLU A 8 18.79 15.95 -4.70
CA GLU A 8 17.36 16.00 -4.97
C GLU A 8 16.67 14.66 -4.65
N ASN A 9 17.29 13.53 -5.02
CA ASN A 9 16.83 12.20 -4.66
C ASN A 9 16.88 11.96 -3.13
N ARG A 10 17.92 12.45 -2.46
CA ARG A 10 18.10 12.32 -1.01
C ARG A 10 17.04 13.10 -0.24
N MET A 11 16.72 14.32 -0.68
CA MET A 11 15.65 15.13 -0.07
C MET A 11 14.27 14.52 -0.31
N ARG A 12 13.96 14.09 -1.54
CA ARG A 12 12.70 13.40 -1.87
C ARG A 12 12.50 12.15 -1.02
N ASN A 13 13.56 11.38 -0.83
CA ASN A 13 13.56 10.17 -0.01
C ASN A 13 13.33 10.49 1.48
N GLY A 14 13.91 11.59 1.99
CA GLY A 14 13.69 12.06 3.35
C GLY A 14 12.23 12.45 3.62
N TRP A 15 11.61 13.19 2.70
CA TRP A 15 10.20 13.59 2.81
C TRP A 15 9.25 12.40 2.80
N LEU A 16 9.52 11.37 2.01
CA LEU A 16 8.71 10.15 1.98
C LEU A 16 8.76 9.39 3.31
N LEU A 17 9.95 9.23 3.89
CA LEU A 17 10.10 8.57 5.18
C LEU A 17 9.44 9.37 6.31
N LEU A 18 9.58 10.69 6.29
CA LEU A 18 8.92 11.57 7.26
C LEU A 18 7.39 11.52 7.14
N SER A 19 6.85 11.63 5.93
CA SER A 19 5.40 11.55 5.70
C SER A 19 4.84 10.18 6.09
N GLY A 20 5.59 9.11 5.81
CA GLY A 20 5.24 7.75 6.24
C GLY A 20 5.26 7.58 7.76
N GLY A 21 6.27 8.11 8.44
CA GLY A 21 6.33 8.11 9.91
C GLY A 21 5.18 8.88 10.54
N VAL A 22 4.86 10.06 10.02
CA VAL A 22 3.72 10.88 10.49
C VAL A 22 2.39 10.13 10.25
N SER A 23 2.20 9.53 9.08
CA SER A 23 0.98 8.77 8.80
C SER A 23 0.87 7.51 9.68
N ALA A 24 1.98 6.83 9.97
CA ALA A 24 2.00 5.69 10.88
C ALA A 24 1.61 6.10 12.30
N LEU A 25 2.15 7.21 12.80
CA LEU A 25 1.79 7.75 14.11
C LEU A 25 0.30 8.12 14.16
N PHE A 26 -0.19 8.82 13.14
CA PHE A 26 -1.59 9.23 13.07
C PHE A 26 -2.55 8.03 12.98
N CYS A 27 -2.20 7.01 12.22
CA CYS A 27 -2.96 5.76 12.18
C CYS A 27 -3.00 5.05 13.54
N SER A 28 -1.86 5.00 14.23
CA SER A 28 -1.75 4.30 15.54
C SER A 28 -2.55 4.97 16.65
N LEU A 29 -2.62 6.29 16.66
CA LEU A 29 -3.34 7.08 17.67
C LEU A 29 -4.87 6.89 17.63
N ARG A 30 -5.41 6.27 16.58
CA ARG A 30 -6.86 5.96 16.48
C ARG A 30 -7.28 4.72 17.24
N TYR A 31 -6.34 3.93 17.75
CA TYR A 31 -6.62 2.69 18.46
C TYR A 31 -6.53 2.89 19.97
N GLU A 32 -7.56 2.42 20.68
CA GLU A 32 -7.65 2.55 22.14
C GLU A 32 -6.58 1.74 22.87
N TYR A 33 -6.19 0.59 22.30
CA TYR A 33 -5.19 -0.29 22.88
C TYR A 33 -3.82 -0.03 22.27
N LEU A 34 -2.83 0.20 23.11
CA LEU A 34 -1.44 0.45 22.70
C LEU A 34 -0.88 -0.68 21.81
N SER A 35 -1.19 -1.94 22.14
CA SER A 35 -0.73 -3.09 21.36
C SER A 35 -1.30 -3.10 19.94
N ALA A 36 -2.57 -2.74 19.78
CA ALA A 36 -3.22 -2.61 18.48
C ALA A 36 -2.64 -1.43 17.68
N GLY A 37 -2.45 -0.29 18.33
CA GLY A 37 -1.81 0.89 17.74
C GLY A 37 -0.39 0.61 17.25
N LEU A 38 0.42 -0.06 18.07
CA LEU A 38 1.78 -0.46 17.70
C LEU A 38 1.81 -1.42 16.50
N THR A 39 0.88 -2.36 16.44
CA THR A 39 0.78 -3.29 15.30
C THR A 39 0.50 -2.54 13.99
N VAL A 40 -0.43 -1.58 14.02
CA VAL A 40 -0.74 -0.75 12.85
C VAL A 40 0.41 0.20 12.53
N PHE A 41 1.07 0.77 13.53
CA PHE A 41 2.26 1.60 13.34
C PHE A 41 3.35 0.86 12.57
N ILE A 42 3.71 -0.35 13.03
CA ILE A 42 4.73 -1.19 12.37
C ILE A 42 4.29 -1.53 10.94
N PHE A 43 3.02 -1.88 10.75
CA PHE A 43 2.47 -2.17 9.41
C PHE A 43 2.68 -0.98 8.46
N VAL A 44 2.29 0.23 8.85
CA VAL A 44 2.44 1.44 8.01
C VAL A 44 3.91 1.80 7.78
N CYS A 45 4.79 1.57 8.77
CA CYS A 45 6.24 1.73 8.57
C CYS A 45 6.77 0.79 7.48
N ILE A 46 6.35 -0.48 7.46
CA ILE A 46 6.74 -1.43 6.40
C ILE A 46 6.19 -1.00 5.04
N LEU A 47 4.93 -0.53 4.97
CA LEU A 47 4.36 0.03 3.75
C LEU A 47 5.20 1.20 3.20
N THR A 48 5.66 2.07 4.09
CA THR A 48 6.51 3.23 3.73
C THR A 48 7.86 2.77 3.17
N VAL A 49 8.47 1.77 3.82
CA VAL A 49 9.73 1.19 3.35
C VAL A 49 9.54 0.51 1.99
N ALA A 50 8.47 -0.26 1.80
CA ALA A 50 8.15 -0.91 0.53
C ALA A 50 7.94 0.12 -0.60
N ALA A 51 7.18 1.19 -0.32
CA ALA A 51 6.97 2.29 -1.26
C ALA A 51 8.29 2.98 -1.65
N PHE A 52 9.16 3.22 -0.66
CA PHE A 52 10.47 3.81 -0.86
C PHE A 52 11.36 2.93 -1.74
N LEU A 53 11.40 1.63 -1.48
CA LEU A 53 12.19 0.67 -2.26
C LEU A 53 11.66 0.58 -3.68
N ASP A 54 10.35 0.48 -3.87
CA ASP A 54 9.72 0.42 -5.19
C ASP A 54 9.99 1.68 -6.03
N MET A 55 9.99 2.86 -5.43
CA MET A 55 10.35 4.10 -6.13
C MET A 55 11.80 4.14 -6.62
N ASN A 56 12.72 3.50 -5.90
CA ASN A 56 14.14 3.52 -6.23
C ASN A 56 14.55 2.34 -7.12
N THR A 57 14.01 1.15 -6.88
CA THR A 57 14.42 -0.10 -7.54
C THR A 57 13.38 -0.66 -8.49
N ARG A 58 12.12 -0.20 -8.40
CA ARG A 58 10.95 -0.73 -9.08
C ARG A 58 10.70 -2.23 -8.78
N ILE A 59 11.16 -2.66 -7.62
CA ILE A 59 10.99 -4.03 -7.13
C ILE A 59 10.63 -3.93 -5.65
N ILE A 60 9.53 -4.59 -5.26
CA ILE A 60 9.18 -4.79 -3.86
C ILE A 60 9.91 -6.06 -3.41
N PRO A 61 10.83 -5.99 -2.44
CA PRO A 61 11.56 -7.17 -1.99
C PRO A 61 10.65 -8.08 -1.15
N ASP A 62 10.83 -9.40 -1.30
CA ASP A 62 10.06 -10.42 -0.56
C ASP A 62 10.24 -10.28 0.98
N SER A 63 11.31 -9.63 1.44
CA SER A 63 11.51 -9.31 2.86
C SER A 63 10.43 -8.40 3.44
N CYS A 64 9.88 -7.47 2.64
CA CYS A 64 8.74 -6.65 3.05
C CYS A 64 7.47 -7.50 3.20
N ASP A 65 7.23 -8.43 2.28
CA ASP A 65 6.10 -9.34 2.32
C ASP A 65 6.16 -10.24 3.57
N ILE A 66 7.34 -10.79 3.87
CA ILE A 66 7.57 -11.60 5.06
C ILE A 66 7.34 -10.78 6.33
N ALA A 67 7.85 -9.55 6.39
CA ALA A 67 7.63 -8.66 7.54
C ALA A 67 6.14 -8.37 7.75
N ILE A 68 5.38 -8.11 6.67
CA ILE A 68 3.92 -7.91 6.77
C ILE A 68 3.21 -9.18 7.22
N LEU A 69 3.63 -10.36 6.76
CA LEU A 69 3.08 -11.63 7.24
C LEU A 69 3.27 -11.79 8.75
N ILE A 70 4.46 -11.50 9.28
CA ILE A 70 4.74 -11.54 10.72
C ILE A 70 3.80 -10.60 11.48
N VAL A 71 3.68 -9.34 11.01
CA VAL A 71 2.77 -8.36 11.61
C VAL A 71 1.31 -8.81 11.52
N THR A 72 0.94 -9.49 10.45
CA THR A 72 -0.40 -10.08 10.28
C THR A 72 -0.64 -11.18 11.33
N PHE A 73 0.33 -12.04 11.60
CA PHE A 73 0.21 -13.03 12.69
C PHE A 73 0.06 -12.35 14.05
N VAL A 74 0.86 -11.32 14.34
CA VAL A 74 0.72 -10.53 15.58
C VAL A 74 -0.68 -9.90 15.67
N SER A 75 -1.27 -9.49 14.55
CA SER A 75 -2.60 -8.88 14.50
C SER A 75 -3.74 -9.83 14.91
N PHE A 76 -3.55 -11.15 14.92
CA PHE A 76 -4.52 -12.09 15.47
C PHE A 76 -4.61 -12.01 16.99
N ILE A 77 -3.51 -11.64 17.65
CA ILE A 77 -3.42 -11.47 19.11
C ILE A 77 -3.87 -10.06 19.50
N THR A 78 -3.32 -9.04 18.86
CA THR A 78 -3.57 -7.62 19.18
C THR A 78 -4.92 -7.09 18.68
N LYS A 79 -5.54 -7.79 17.72
CA LYS A 79 -6.85 -7.49 17.12
C LYS A 79 -7.06 -6.01 16.78
N PRO A 80 -6.16 -5.35 16.05
CA PRO A 80 -6.33 -3.94 15.68
C PRO A 80 -7.56 -3.73 14.80
N LEU A 81 -7.91 -4.72 14.01
CA LEU A 81 -9.11 -4.76 13.19
C LEU A 81 -9.96 -5.96 13.60
N PRO A 82 -11.27 -5.77 13.90
CA PRO A 82 -12.18 -6.84 14.30
C PRO A 82 -12.60 -7.69 13.09
N LEU A 83 -11.64 -8.45 12.54
CA LEU A 83 -11.82 -9.23 11.32
C LEU A 83 -11.90 -10.71 11.63
N SER A 84 -12.86 -11.40 10.99
CA SER A 84 -12.89 -12.87 10.98
C SER A 84 -11.76 -13.44 10.12
N PHE A 85 -11.36 -14.67 10.38
CA PHE A 85 -10.35 -15.37 9.56
C PHE A 85 -10.75 -15.39 8.07
N VAL A 86 -12.03 -15.69 7.79
CA VAL A 86 -12.57 -15.72 6.42
C VAL A 86 -12.42 -14.34 5.73
N ALA A 87 -12.72 -13.25 6.44
CA ALA A 87 -12.57 -11.90 5.89
C ALA A 87 -11.11 -11.58 5.51
N ARG A 88 -10.13 -12.11 6.25
CA ARG A 88 -8.70 -11.97 5.95
C ARG A 88 -8.31 -12.76 4.70
N VAL A 89 -8.73 -14.02 4.61
CA VAL A 89 -8.45 -14.88 3.43
C VAL A 89 -9.09 -14.30 2.18
N ILE A 90 -10.35 -13.85 2.25
CA ILE A 90 -10.99 -13.15 1.13
C ILE A 90 -10.20 -11.89 0.79
N GLY A 91 -9.72 -11.14 1.78
CA GLY A 91 -8.88 -9.95 1.57
C GLY A 91 -7.60 -10.23 0.78
N ALA A 92 -6.96 -11.37 1.04
CA ALA A 92 -5.77 -11.76 0.31
C ALA A 92 -6.03 -12.02 -1.18
N VAL A 93 -7.20 -12.55 -1.53
CA VAL A 93 -7.49 -13.00 -2.90
C VAL A 93 -8.32 -12.01 -3.71
N CYS A 94 -9.14 -11.17 -3.06
CA CYS A 94 -10.12 -10.33 -3.75
C CYS A 94 -9.50 -9.30 -4.72
N VAL A 95 -8.27 -8.87 -4.48
CA VAL A 95 -7.55 -7.94 -5.37
C VAL A 95 -6.38 -8.63 -6.07
N SER A 96 -5.61 -9.46 -5.35
CA SER A 96 -4.45 -10.14 -5.95
C SER A 96 -4.84 -11.10 -7.07
N VAL A 97 -5.96 -11.81 -6.97
CA VAL A 97 -6.41 -12.70 -8.06
C VAL A 97 -6.82 -11.92 -9.32
N PRO A 98 -7.65 -10.88 -9.27
CA PRO A 98 -7.89 -10.02 -10.44
C PRO A 98 -6.62 -9.40 -11.03
N MET A 99 -5.67 -8.94 -10.19
CA MET A 99 -4.39 -8.41 -10.66
C MET A 99 -3.56 -9.48 -11.37
N LEU A 100 -3.52 -10.71 -10.81
CA LEU A 100 -2.85 -11.85 -11.43
C LEU A 100 -3.48 -12.21 -12.78
N LEU A 101 -4.80 -12.29 -12.85
CA LEU A 101 -5.50 -12.54 -14.10
C LEU A 101 -5.20 -11.46 -15.13
N ALA A 102 -5.26 -10.18 -14.75
CA ALA A 102 -4.90 -9.08 -15.65
C ALA A 102 -3.45 -9.17 -16.15
N ALA A 103 -2.50 -9.58 -15.29
CA ALA A 103 -1.10 -9.79 -15.67
C ALA A 103 -0.91 -10.98 -16.61
N LEU A 104 -1.72 -12.05 -16.49
CA LEU A 104 -1.71 -13.19 -17.38
C LEU A 104 -2.29 -12.87 -18.76
N PHE A 105 -3.39 -12.08 -18.81
CA PHE A 105 -4.00 -11.68 -20.08
C PHE A 105 -3.18 -10.61 -20.82
N ARG A 106 -2.47 -9.76 -20.08
CA ARG A 106 -1.64 -8.70 -20.66
C ARG A 106 -0.31 -8.67 -19.93
N SER A 107 0.71 -9.26 -20.54
CA SER A 107 2.07 -9.24 -19.99
C SER A 107 2.52 -7.82 -19.66
N GLY A 108 2.96 -7.60 -18.41
CA GLY A 108 3.41 -6.30 -17.94
C GLY A 108 2.31 -5.34 -17.44
N ALA A 109 1.06 -5.79 -17.27
CA ALA A 109 -0.02 -4.97 -16.69
C ALA A 109 0.25 -4.63 -15.21
N PHE A 110 0.74 -5.62 -14.44
CA PHE A 110 1.13 -5.46 -13.04
C PHE A 110 2.44 -6.21 -12.77
N GLY A 111 3.25 -5.69 -11.84
CA GLY A 111 4.44 -6.38 -11.35
C GLY A 111 4.07 -7.58 -10.47
N GLY A 112 4.83 -8.68 -10.58
CA GLY A 112 4.63 -9.85 -9.69
C GLY A 112 4.78 -9.50 -8.21
N GLY A 113 5.65 -8.53 -7.88
CA GLY A 113 5.82 -7.99 -6.53
C GLY A 113 4.55 -7.31 -6.03
N ASP A 114 3.89 -6.47 -6.84
CA ASP A 114 2.65 -5.77 -6.48
C ASP A 114 1.52 -6.76 -6.15
N ILE A 115 1.43 -7.86 -6.92
CA ILE A 115 0.40 -8.90 -6.72
C ILE A 115 0.61 -9.62 -5.38
N LYS A 116 1.85 -10.03 -5.07
CA LYS A 116 2.20 -10.66 -3.79
C LYS A 116 1.95 -9.70 -2.63
N PHE A 117 2.42 -8.46 -2.77
CA PHE A 117 2.27 -7.41 -1.78
C PHE A 117 0.80 -7.15 -1.43
N MET A 118 -0.07 -7.03 -2.45
CA MET A 118 -1.52 -6.89 -2.23
C MET A 118 -2.13 -8.10 -1.53
N GLY A 119 -1.69 -9.31 -1.86
CA GLY A 119 -2.16 -10.52 -1.19
C GLY A 119 -1.84 -10.54 0.30
N VAL A 120 -0.60 -10.23 0.65
CA VAL A 120 -0.14 -10.23 2.05
C VAL A 120 -0.77 -9.09 2.84
N CYS A 121 -0.83 -7.88 2.27
CA CYS A 121 -1.51 -6.74 2.89
C CYS A 121 -3.02 -6.99 3.06
N GLY A 122 -3.63 -7.70 2.11
CA GLY A 122 -5.04 -8.08 2.17
C GLY A 122 -5.37 -9.02 3.33
N LEU A 123 -4.43 -9.90 3.73
CA LEU A 123 -4.56 -10.70 4.95
C LEU A 123 -4.62 -9.84 6.22
N PHE A 124 -3.89 -8.73 6.25
CA PHE A 124 -3.92 -7.79 7.37
C PHE A 124 -5.19 -6.96 7.38
N LEU A 125 -5.54 -6.36 6.24
CA LEU A 125 -6.64 -5.39 6.10
C LEU A 125 -8.03 -6.04 6.05
N GLY A 126 -8.13 -7.28 5.55
CA GLY A 126 -9.41 -7.91 5.21
C GLY A 126 -10.05 -7.31 3.94
N TRP A 127 -11.02 -8.00 3.37
CA TRP A 127 -11.52 -7.73 2.02
C TRP A 127 -12.08 -6.31 1.81
N LYS A 128 -12.82 -5.75 2.78
CA LYS A 128 -13.43 -4.41 2.65
C LYS A 128 -12.37 -3.30 2.51
N LEU A 129 -11.39 -3.31 3.42
CA LEU A 129 -10.32 -2.30 3.40
C LEU A 129 -9.37 -2.53 2.22
N THR A 130 -9.15 -3.78 1.81
CA THR A 130 -8.31 -4.09 0.65
C THR A 130 -8.93 -3.59 -0.64
N LEU A 131 -10.25 -3.75 -0.83
CA LEU A 131 -10.96 -3.16 -1.97
C LEU A 131 -10.87 -1.63 -1.98
N LEU A 132 -11.08 -1.00 -0.82
CA LEU A 132 -10.95 0.45 -0.69
C LEU A 132 -9.51 0.92 -0.97
N ALA A 133 -8.52 0.19 -0.48
CA ALA A 133 -7.11 0.48 -0.73
C ALA A 133 -6.77 0.39 -2.23
N ALA A 134 -7.21 -0.69 -2.89
CA ALA A 134 -6.99 -0.89 -4.31
C ALA A 134 -7.68 0.18 -5.18
N THR A 135 -8.93 0.52 -4.88
CA THR A 135 -9.65 1.58 -5.61
C THR A 135 -8.98 2.94 -5.41
N SER A 136 -8.58 3.27 -4.19
CA SER A 136 -7.85 4.51 -3.90
C SER A 136 -6.49 4.55 -4.61
N ALA A 137 -5.76 3.45 -4.64
CA ALA A 137 -4.48 3.33 -5.33
C ALA A 137 -4.62 3.51 -6.84
N ILE A 138 -5.64 2.89 -7.45
CA ILE A 138 -5.91 3.02 -8.89
C ILE A 138 -6.31 4.46 -9.24
N LEU A 139 -7.13 5.10 -8.42
CA LEU A 139 -7.52 6.49 -8.64
C LEU A 139 -6.31 7.44 -8.54
N CYS A 140 -5.53 7.35 -7.47
CA CYS A 140 -4.34 8.19 -7.30
C CYS A 140 -3.28 7.94 -8.38
N GLY A 141 -2.99 6.67 -8.67
CA GLY A 141 -2.05 6.28 -9.72
C GLY A 141 -2.52 6.68 -11.11
N GLY A 142 -3.83 6.55 -11.39
CA GLY A 142 -4.46 6.96 -12.64
C GLY A 142 -4.39 8.48 -12.85
N ILE A 143 -4.72 9.27 -11.83
CA ILE A 143 -4.61 10.74 -11.86
C ILE A 143 -3.14 11.16 -12.10
N TYR A 144 -2.21 10.54 -11.38
CA TYR A 144 -0.78 10.83 -11.57
C TYR A 144 -0.28 10.46 -12.96
N SER A 145 -0.69 9.29 -13.48
CA SER A 145 -0.34 8.85 -14.83
C SER A 145 -0.90 9.79 -15.90
N LEU A 146 -2.14 10.23 -15.73
CA LEU A 146 -2.78 11.18 -16.64
C LEU A 146 -2.08 12.54 -16.61
N TRP A 147 -1.74 13.03 -15.43
CA TRP A 147 -0.96 14.26 -15.27
C TRP A 147 0.42 14.16 -15.96
N LEU A 148 1.09 13.01 -15.81
CA LEU A 148 2.40 12.79 -16.43
C LEU A 148 2.31 12.81 -17.96
N LEU A 149 1.26 12.21 -18.52
CA LEU A 149 1.04 12.19 -19.98
C LEU A 149 0.68 13.56 -20.53
N LEU A 150 -0.21 14.29 -19.84
CA LEU A 150 -0.71 15.59 -20.33
C LEU A 150 0.30 16.74 -20.14
N VAL A 151 0.96 16.78 -18.98
CA VAL A 151 1.82 17.92 -18.60
C VAL A 151 3.27 17.66 -18.98
N LYS A 152 3.82 16.49 -18.69
CA LYS A 152 5.23 16.19 -18.97
C LYS A 152 5.47 15.57 -20.35
N LYS A 153 4.42 15.33 -21.14
CA LYS A 153 4.52 14.67 -22.46
C LYS A 153 5.34 13.37 -22.41
N ALA A 154 5.26 12.67 -21.27
CA ALA A 154 5.98 11.42 -21.09
C ALA A 154 5.53 10.39 -22.14
N GLU A 155 6.45 9.56 -22.60
CA GLU A 155 6.10 8.50 -23.53
C GLU A 155 5.15 7.49 -22.87
N ARG A 156 4.21 6.93 -23.65
CA ARG A 156 3.23 5.93 -23.19
C ARG A 156 3.86 4.66 -22.59
N LYS A 157 5.16 4.46 -22.79
CA LYS A 157 5.93 3.32 -22.26
C LYS A 157 6.65 3.63 -20.95
N THR A 158 6.43 4.79 -20.32
CA THR A 158 7.06 5.13 -19.05
C THR A 158 6.50 4.22 -17.95
N HIS A 159 7.32 3.30 -17.46
CA HIS A 159 6.96 2.44 -16.33
C HIS A 159 6.95 3.26 -15.04
N ILE A 160 5.79 3.37 -14.41
CA ILE A 160 5.60 4.07 -13.13
C ILE A 160 5.64 3.02 -12.02
N ALA A 161 6.40 3.28 -10.94
CA ALA A 161 6.35 2.47 -9.73
C ALA A 161 4.93 2.54 -9.13
N PHE A 162 4.26 1.40 -8.98
CA PHE A 162 2.87 1.33 -8.49
C PHE A 162 2.78 1.14 -6.98
N GLY A 163 3.83 0.58 -6.35
CA GLY A 163 3.92 0.35 -4.91
C GLY A 163 3.61 1.55 -4.02
N PRO A 164 4.10 2.77 -4.33
CA PRO A 164 3.76 3.97 -3.56
C PRO A 164 2.26 4.28 -3.54
N PHE A 165 1.57 4.07 -4.65
CA PHE A 165 0.12 4.29 -4.74
C PHE A 165 -0.65 3.20 -3.98
N LEU A 166 -0.18 1.94 -4.02
CA LEU A 166 -0.73 0.86 -3.20
C LEU A 166 -0.59 1.17 -1.71
N SER A 167 0.60 1.57 -1.28
CA SER A 167 0.87 1.92 0.13
C SER A 167 0.02 3.11 0.58
N LEU A 168 -0.09 4.16 -0.25
CA LEU A 168 -0.95 5.31 0.03
C LEU A 168 -2.43 4.89 0.14
N GLY A 169 -2.92 4.06 -0.78
CA GLY A 169 -4.28 3.53 -0.75
C GLY A 169 -4.57 2.74 0.52
N MET A 170 -3.61 1.95 1.01
CA MET A 170 -3.72 1.20 2.28
C MET A 170 -3.78 2.12 3.49
N VAL A 171 -2.99 3.19 3.52
CA VAL A 171 -3.04 4.22 4.58
C VAL A 171 -4.39 4.93 4.57
N ILE A 172 -4.90 5.31 3.40
CA ILE A 172 -6.25 5.91 3.26
C ILE A 172 -7.32 4.95 3.78
N ALA A 173 -7.22 3.66 3.43
CA ALA A 173 -8.17 2.65 3.90
C ALA A 173 -8.12 2.45 5.41
N LEU A 174 -6.96 2.53 6.04
CA LEU A 174 -6.82 2.46 7.50
C LEU A 174 -7.40 3.70 8.21
N LEU A 175 -7.20 4.89 7.64
CA LEU A 175 -7.65 6.14 8.23
C LEU A 175 -9.16 6.37 8.07
N TYR A 176 -9.67 6.13 6.88
CA TYR A 176 -11.03 6.50 6.48
C TYR A 176 -11.93 5.31 6.17
N GLY A 177 -11.42 4.08 6.21
CA GLY A 177 -12.15 2.89 5.76
C GLY A 177 -13.40 2.61 6.57
N THR A 178 -13.34 2.72 7.91
CA THR A 178 -14.50 2.51 8.78
C THR A 178 -15.65 3.49 8.54
N PRO A 179 -15.42 4.82 8.49
CA PRO A 179 -16.50 5.76 8.18
C PRO A 179 -17.00 5.63 6.73
N LEU A 180 -16.11 5.41 5.75
CA LEU A 180 -16.50 5.26 4.35
C LEU A 180 -17.34 3.99 4.13
N ILE A 181 -16.95 2.87 4.73
CA ILE A 181 -17.71 1.62 4.61
C ILE A 181 -19.10 1.76 5.26
N LYS A 182 -19.20 2.45 6.40
CA LYS A 182 -20.49 2.73 7.04
C LYS A 182 -21.38 3.59 6.15
N TRP A 183 -20.82 4.61 5.52
CA TRP A 183 -21.55 5.50 4.61
C TRP A 183 -22.04 4.78 3.34
N PHE A 184 -21.25 3.81 2.82
CA PHE A 184 -21.62 3.04 1.63
C PHE A 184 -22.70 1.95 1.90
N ILE A 185 -22.81 1.47 3.15
CA ILE A 185 -23.73 0.38 3.53
C ILE A 185 -25.02 0.93 4.18
N SER A 186 -25.04 2.21 4.54
CA SER A 186 -26.22 2.91 5.03
C SER A 186 -27.09 3.41 3.89
#